data_9a70f8150b79ee32a0518031378f5db3
#
_entry.id   9a70f8150b79ee32a0518031378f5db3
#
_cell.length_a   1.000
_cell.length_b   1.000
_cell.length_c   1.000
_cell.angle_alpha   90.00
_cell.angle_beta   90.00
_cell.angle_gamma   90.00
#
_symmetry.space_group_name_H-M   'P 1'
#
loop_
_entity.id
_entity.type
_entity.pdbx_description
1 polymer ?
#
loop_
_entity_poly.entity_id
_entity_poly.type
_entity_poly.pdbx_seq_one_letter_code
_entity_poly.pdbx_strand_id
1 'polypeptide(L)'
;MEMFDLIEKYSDKYNIPKYIAYNVAYRETRYMGPFHWSYNPKQESCVGAVGPMQVLPSTCNWVNNSNYTKSELMGNMELNIMTSMKLLNKLFKQYKDWSLVCGWYNTGKPIINEYARYCSSNKDYKSKWLSIK
;
A
#
# COMPACT_ATOMS: atom_id res chain seq x y z
N MET A 1 -17.08 1.72 -2.77
CA MET A 1 -16.31 0.54 -2.33
C MET A 1 -15.32 0.94 -1.25
N GLU A 2 -15.37 0.27 -0.13
CA GLU A 2 -14.52 0.58 1.01
C GLU A 2 -13.08 0.12 0.79
N MET A 3 -12.16 0.71 1.57
CA MET A 3 -10.74 0.39 1.49
C MET A 3 -10.45 -1.10 1.65
N PHE A 4 -11.10 -1.77 2.63
CA PHE A 4 -10.87 -3.20 2.85
C PHE A 4 -11.32 -4.04 1.66
N ASP A 5 -12.44 -3.68 1.03
CA ASP A 5 -12.92 -4.37 -0.18
C ASP A 5 -11.91 -4.26 -1.31
N LEU A 6 -11.31 -3.08 -1.46
CA LEU A 6 -10.31 -2.84 -2.50
C LEU A 6 -9.01 -3.58 -2.22
N ILE A 7 -8.57 -3.64 -0.94
CA ILE A 7 -7.39 -4.42 -0.56
C ILE A 7 -7.64 -5.90 -0.88
N GLU A 8 -8.83 -6.43 -0.53
CA GLU A 8 -9.16 -7.83 -0.84
C GLU A 8 -9.16 -8.08 -2.34
N LYS A 9 -9.82 -7.22 -3.10
CA LYS A 9 -9.93 -7.36 -4.56
C LYS A 9 -8.57 -7.37 -5.24
N TYR A 10 -7.74 -6.39 -4.93
CA TYR A 10 -6.49 -6.21 -5.66
C TYR A 10 -5.34 -7.07 -5.12
N SER A 11 -5.35 -7.44 -3.84
CA SER A 11 -4.39 -8.44 -3.34
C SER A 11 -4.65 -9.80 -3.98
N ASP A 12 -5.92 -10.17 -4.18
CA ASP A 12 -6.25 -11.40 -4.92
C ASP A 12 -5.80 -11.30 -6.37
N LYS A 13 -6.12 -10.19 -7.03
CA LYS A 13 -5.81 -10.01 -8.44
C LYS A 13 -4.32 -10.11 -8.73
N TYR A 14 -3.48 -9.55 -7.86
CA TYR A 14 -2.04 -9.48 -8.08
C TYR A 14 -1.26 -10.47 -7.22
N ASN A 15 -1.95 -11.44 -6.59
CA ASN A 15 -1.34 -12.53 -5.81
C ASN A 15 -0.47 -12.02 -4.65
N ILE A 16 -0.95 -11.00 -3.95
CA ILE A 16 -0.26 -10.50 -2.77
C ILE A 16 -0.83 -11.22 -1.55
N PRO A 17 0.02 -11.82 -0.69
CA PRO A 17 -0.47 -12.43 0.55
C PRO A 17 -1.23 -11.40 1.38
N LYS A 18 -2.37 -11.80 1.96
CA LYS A 18 -3.23 -10.87 2.69
C LYS A 18 -2.48 -10.15 3.80
N TYR A 19 -1.65 -10.87 4.56
CA TYR A 19 -0.93 -10.24 5.66
C TYR A 19 0.05 -9.16 5.16
N ILE A 20 0.67 -9.35 4.00
CA ILE A 20 1.53 -8.31 3.40
C ILE A 20 0.69 -7.08 3.06
N ALA A 21 -0.40 -7.27 2.33
CA ALA A 21 -1.25 -6.18 1.88
C ALA A 21 -1.79 -5.36 3.06
N TYR A 22 -2.32 -6.04 4.07
CA TYR A 22 -2.89 -5.37 5.24
C TYR A 22 -1.82 -4.73 6.13
N ASN A 23 -0.67 -5.37 6.30
CA ASN A 23 0.41 -4.79 7.09
C ASN A 23 0.95 -3.51 6.47
N VAL A 24 1.12 -3.50 5.14
CA VAL A 24 1.55 -2.29 4.43
C VAL A 24 0.53 -1.17 4.62
N ALA A 25 -0.74 -1.46 4.40
CA ALA A 25 -1.81 -0.47 4.57
C ALA A 25 -1.83 0.10 6.00
N TYR A 26 -1.67 -0.77 7.00
CA TYR A 26 -1.66 -0.35 8.39
C TYR A 26 -0.46 0.53 8.70
N ARG A 27 0.73 0.16 8.25
CA ARG A 27 1.94 0.94 8.51
C ARG A 27 1.91 2.29 7.79
N GLU A 28 1.30 2.35 6.59
CA GLU A 28 1.25 3.60 5.84
C GLU A 28 0.25 4.59 6.44
N THR A 29 -0.98 4.17 6.71
CA THR A 29 -2.04 5.10 7.12
C THR A 29 -2.94 4.60 8.25
N ARG A 30 -2.61 3.48 8.88
CA ARG A 30 -3.45 2.86 9.92
C ARG A 30 -4.84 2.52 9.41
N TYR A 31 -4.97 2.14 8.13
CA TYR A 31 -6.25 1.85 7.46
C TYR A 31 -7.15 3.09 7.36
N MET A 32 -6.59 4.28 7.31
CA MET A 32 -7.38 5.51 7.19
C MET A 32 -8.01 5.60 5.80
N GLY A 33 -9.19 4.99 5.66
CA GLY A 33 -9.97 4.98 4.43
C GLY A 33 -11.29 5.75 4.62
N PRO A 34 -12.14 5.79 3.59
CA PRO A 34 -13.37 6.59 3.64
C PRO A 34 -14.35 6.17 4.73
N PHE A 35 -14.21 4.96 5.24
CA PHE A 35 -15.03 4.43 6.33
C PHE A 35 -14.62 4.98 7.70
N HIS A 36 -13.45 5.63 7.79
CA HIS A 36 -12.95 6.16 9.07
C HIS A 36 -13.24 7.67 9.12
N TRP A 37 -13.87 8.13 10.19
CA TRP A 37 -14.32 9.52 10.30
C TRP A 37 -13.17 10.54 10.16
N SER A 38 -11.96 10.17 10.51
CA SER A 38 -10.80 11.06 10.42
C SER A 38 -10.05 10.92 9.09
N TYR A 39 -10.61 10.18 8.13
CA TYR A 39 -9.96 9.97 6.85
C TYR A 39 -9.72 11.29 6.12
N ASN A 40 -8.51 11.48 5.64
CA ASN A 40 -8.14 12.60 4.80
C ASN A 40 -7.68 12.06 3.44
N PRO A 41 -8.51 12.20 2.39
CA PRO A 41 -8.15 11.68 1.06
C PRO A 41 -6.92 12.37 0.47
N LYS A 42 -6.57 13.55 0.98
CA LYS A 42 -5.40 14.30 0.53
C LYS A 42 -4.19 14.06 1.41
N GLN A 43 -4.20 13.01 2.23
CA GLN A 43 -3.08 12.67 3.09
C GLN A 43 -1.79 12.53 2.27
N GLU A 44 -0.76 13.26 2.69
CA GLU A 44 0.48 13.34 1.95
C GLU A 44 1.65 13.31 2.92
N SER A 45 2.69 12.51 2.56
CA SER A 45 3.92 12.48 3.34
C SER A 45 4.83 13.65 2.97
N CYS A 46 5.91 13.86 3.75
CA CYS A 46 6.89 14.92 3.47
C CYS A 46 7.63 14.72 2.15
N VAL A 47 7.63 13.51 1.58
CA VAL A 47 8.26 13.22 0.29
C VAL A 47 7.25 13.15 -0.86
N GLY A 48 5.96 13.47 -0.60
CA GLY A 48 4.95 13.54 -1.65
C GLY A 48 4.17 12.28 -1.92
N ALA A 49 4.31 11.24 -1.11
CA ALA A 49 3.48 10.04 -1.20
C ALA A 49 2.07 10.36 -0.73
N VAL A 50 1.05 9.89 -1.45
CA VAL A 50 -0.34 10.28 -1.20
C VAL A 50 -1.26 9.07 -1.07
N GLY A 51 -2.38 9.28 -0.39
CA GLY A 51 -3.50 8.35 -0.30
C GLY A 51 -3.31 7.24 0.71
N PRO A 52 -4.28 6.29 0.74
CA PRO A 52 -4.32 5.26 1.79
C PRO A 52 -3.11 4.33 1.80
N MET A 53 -2.48 4.10 0.67
CA MET A 53 -1.29 3.23 0.57
C MET A 53 0.00 4.04 0.42
N GLN A 54 -0.07 5.38 0.47
CA GLN A 54 1.07 6.29 0.39
C GLN A 54 1.94 6.01 -0.85
N VAL A 55 1.35 6.25 -2.02
CA VAL A 55 2.01 6.02 -3.31
C VAL A 55 2.51 7.35 -3.87
N LEU A 56 3.76 7.36 -4.34
CA LEU A 56 4.32 8.52 -5.05
C LEU A 56 3.73 8.59 -6.48
N PRO A 57 3.43 9.80 -6.99
CA PRO A 57 2.96 9.93 -8.38
C PRO A 57 3.91 9.33 -9.41
N SER A 58 5.22 9.51 -9.23
CA SER A 58 6.23 8.92 -10.13
C SER A 58 6.17 7.39 -10.10
N THR A 59 6.00 6.80 -8.92
CA THR A 59 5.87 5.35 -8.78
C THR A 59 4.60 4.85 -9.45
N CYS A 60 3.49 5.56 -9.25
CA CYS A 60 2.21 5.24 -9.90
C CYS A 60 2.37 5.19 -11.42
N ASN A 61 3.02 6.20 -11.98
CA ASN A 61 3.18 6.29 -13.43
C ASN A 61 4.15 5.24 -13.97
N TRP A 62 5.17 4.90 -13.20
CA TRP A 62 6.10 3.82 -13.57
C TRP A 62 5.38 2.46 -13.58
N VAL A 63 4.61 2.17 -12.54
CA VAL A 63 3.91 0.88 -12.40
C VAL A 63 2.82 0.72 -13.45
N ASN A 64 2.08 1.80 -13.75
CA ASN A 64 0.93 1.76 -14.65
C ASN A 64 1.26 2.19 -16.07
N ASN A 65 2.48 2.60 -16.34
CA ASN A 65 2.89 3.16 -17.65
C ASN A 65 1.90 4.26 -18.06
N SER A 66 1.74 5.26 -17.20
CA SER A 66 0.70 6.28 -17.32
C SER A 66 1.26 7.66 -16.98
N ASN A 67 0.38 8.68 -17.04
CA ASN A 67 0.73 10.07 -16.74
C ASN A 67 -0.26 10.69 -15.76
N TYR A 68 -0.65 9.95 -14.73
CA TYR A 68 -1.54 10.46 -13.70
C TYR A 68 -0.90 11.63 -12.95
N THR A 69 -1.72 12.63 -12.64
CA THR A 69 -1.30 13.73 -11.79
C THR A 69 -1.42 13.34 -10.32
N LYS A 70 -0.76 14.12 -9.46
CA LYS A 70 -0.89 13.95 -8.01
C LYS A 70 -2.35 14.06 -7.57
N SER A 71 -3.10 15.04 -8.11
CA SER A 71 -4.53 15.21 -7.80
C SER A 71 -5.36 14.01 -8.18
N GLU A 72 -5.10 13.41 -9.33
CA GLU A 72 -5.82 12.21 -9.77
C GLU A 72 -5.55 11.04 -8.84
N LEU A 73 -4.30 10.85 -8.45
CA LEU A 73 -3.92 9.77 -7.53
C LEU A 73 -4.51 9.98 -6.13
N MET A 74 -4.52 11.22 -5.65
CA MET A 74 -5.13 11.56 -4.35
C MET A 74 -6.63 11.37 -4.35
N GLY A 75 -7.31 11.69 -5.44
CA GLY A 75 -8.75 11.65 -5.55
C GLY A 75 -9.33 10.28 -5.88
N ASN A 76 -8.47 9.28 -6.09
CA ASN A 76 -8.93 7.97 -6.55
C ASN A 76 -8.34 6.86 -5.67
N MET A 77 -9.10 6.45 -4.65
CA MET A 77 -8.68 5.41 -3.71
C MET A 77 -8.43 4.07 -4.41
N GLU A 78 -9.27 3.73 -5.39
CA GLU A 78 -9.11 2.48 -6.12
C GLU A 78 -7.79 2.47 -6.93
N LEU A 79 -7.49 3.56 -7.62
CA LEU A 79 -6.22 3.70 -8.34
C LEU A 79 -5.04 3.56 -7.38
N ASN A 80 -5.13 4.16 -6.21
CA ASN A 80 -4.07 4.15 -5.20
C ASN A 80 -3.79 2.72 -4.72
N ILE A 81 -4.83 1.99 -4.32
CA ILE A 81 -4.71 0.63 -3.80
C ILE A 81 -4.30 -0.34 -4.91
N MET A 82 -4.92 -0.23 -6.09
CA MET A 82 -4.55 -1.06 -7.23
C MET A 82 -3.06 -0.90 -7.55
N THR A 83 -2.58 0.34 -7.62
CA THR A 83 -1.18 0.64 -7.91
C THR A 83 -0.25 0.02 -6.87
N SER A 84 -0.62 0.12 -5.59
CA SER A 84 0.15 -0.47 -4.50
C SER A 84 0.31 -1.98 -4.68
N MET A 85 -0.78 -2.68 -5.00
CA MET A 85 -0.73 -4.13 -5.18
C MET A 85 0.07 -4.52 -6.43
N LYS A 86 -0.06 -3.76 -7.52
CA LYS A 86 0.75 -3.97 -8.72
C LYS A 86 2.24 -3.77 -8.42
N LEU A 87 2.57 -2.74 -7.64
CA LEU A 87 3.95 -2.45 -7.24
C LEU A 87 4.52 -3.60 -6.42
N LEU A 88 3.78 -4.08 -5.42
CA LEU A 88 4.22 -5.20 -4.59
C LEU A 88 4.47 -6.45 -5.44
N ASN A 89 3.60 -6.73 -6.40
CA ASN A 89 3.77 -7.85 -7.33
C ASN A 89 5.04 -7.68 -8.18
N LYS A 90 5.24 -6.50 -8.75
CA LYS A 90 6.41 -6.19 -9.58
C LYS A 90 7.70 -6.36 -8.79
N LEU A 91 7.72 -5.86 -7.56
CA LEU A 91 8.89 -5.97 -6.68
C LEU A 91 9.17 -7.42 -6.29
N PHE A 92 8.13 -8.19 -6.01
CA PHE A 92 8.32 -9.60 -5.64
C PHE A 92 8.85 -10.42 -6.82
N LYS A 93 8.42 -10.11 -8.04
CA LYS A 93 8.99 -10.78 -9.23
C LYS A 93 10.48 -10.50 -9.36
N GLN A 94 10.93 -9.34 -8.92
CA GLN A 94 12.35 -8.96 -9.00
C GLN A 94 13.18 -9.55 -7.86
N TYR A 95 12.72 -9.41 -6.61
CA TYR A 95 13.53 -9.73 -5.44
C TYR A 95 13.24 -11.10 -4.84
N LYS A 96 12.06 -11.68 -5.07
CA LYS A 96 11.66 -13.01 -4.58
C LYS A 96 11.68 -13.15 -3.06
N ASP A 97 11.61 -12.05 -2.32
CA ASP A 97 11.70 -12.02 -0.85
C ASP A 97 10.82 -10.89 -0.34
N TRP A 98 9.77 -11.23 0.40
CA TRP A 98 8.82 -10.23 0.90
C TRP A 98 9.46 -9.24 1.86
N SER A 99 10.49 -9.63 2.60
CA SER A 99 11.20 -8.68 3.48
C SER A 99 11.85 -7.57 2.67
N LEU A 100 12.52 -7.93 1.59
CA LEU A 100 13.17 -6.95 0.69
C LEU A 100 12.12 -6.09 -0.01
N VAL A 101 11.02 -6.68 -0.43
CA VAL A 101 9.92 -5.97 -1.10
C VAL A 101 9.32 -4.92 -0.17
N CYS A 102 9.03 -5.29 1.07
CA CYS A 102 8.47 -4.36 2.05
C CYS A 102 9.46 -3.24 2.38
N GLY A 103 10.75 -3.57 2.50
CA GLY A 103 11.78 -2.56 2.72
C GLY A 103 11.87 -1.57 1.57
N TRP A 104 11.78 -2.07 0.34
CA TRP A 104 11.75 -1.21 -0.84
C TRP A 104 10.52 -0.29 -0.84
N TYR A 105 9.37 -0.84 -0.46
CA TYR A 105 8.14 -0.05 -0.40
C TYR A 105 8.29 1.15 0.54
N ASN A 106 8.98 0.96 1.65
CA ASN A 106 9.21 2.00 2.65
C ASN A 106 10.31 2.99 2.24
N THR A 107 11.40 2.52 1.64
CA THR A 107 12.61 3.32 1.46
C THR A 107 13.04 3.56 0.03
N GLY A 108 12.49 2.82 -0.92
CA GLY A 108 12.96 2.83 -2.31
C GLY A 108 14.19 1.96 -2.55
N LYS A 109 14.66 1.22 -1.54
CA LYS A 109 15.81 0.32 -1.63
C LYS A 109 15.46 -1.03 -1.03
N PRO A 110 15.98 -2.15 -1.59
CA PRO A 110 15.70 -3.49 -1.08
C PRO A 110 16.52 -3.78 0.19
N ILE A 111 16.11 -3.19 1.30
CA ILE A 111 16.76 -3.36 2.60
C ILE A 111 15.78 -3.93 3.61
N ILE A 112 16.30 -4.62 4.63
CA ILE A 112 15.47 -5.18 5.69
C ILE A 112 15.62 -4.30 6.93
N ASN A 113 14.61 -3.44 7.14
CA ASN A 113 14.53 -2.55 8.30
C ASN A 113 13.37 -2.99 9.21
N GLU A 114 13.04 -2.20 10.23
CA GLU A 114 11.94 -2.51 11.16
C GLU A 114 10.60 -2.61 10.42
N TYR A 115 10.34 -1.68 9.50
CA TYR A 115 9.13 -1.71 8.66
C TYR A 115 9.04 -3.03 7.89
N ALA A 116 10.13 -3.42 7.24
CA ALA A 116 10.18 -4.67 6.46
C ALA A 116 9.92 -5.90 7.34
N ARG A 117 10.53 -5.93 8.52
CA ARG A 117 10.33 -7.05 9.45
C ARG A 117 8.89 -7.13 9.93
N TYR A 118 8.27 -5.99 10.26
CA TYR A 118 6.88 -5.95 10.65
C TYR A 118 5.98 -6.47 9.54
N CYS A 119 6.07 -5.88 8.35
CA CYS A 119 5.16 -6.20 7.25
C CYS A 119 5.30 -7.64 6.77
N SER A 120 6.52 -8.19 6.75
CA SER A 120 6.77 -9.52 6.22
C SER A 120 6.58 -10.64 7.24
N SER A 121 6.44 -10.34 8.53
CA SER A 121 6.34 -11.37 9.56
C SER A 121 5.05 -11.33 10.40
N ASN A 122 4.36 -10.19 10.45
CA ASN A 122 3.17 -10.07 11.28
C ASN A 122 1.98 -10.78 10.63
N LYS A 123 1.64 -11.96 11.14
CA LYS A 123 0.49 -12.74 10.64
C LYS A 123 -0.82 -12.36 11.33
N ASP A 124 -0.75 -11.56 12.39
CA ASP A 124 -1.92 -11.17 13.19
C ASP A 124 -2.52 -9.84 12.71
N TYR A 125 -2.60 -9.66 11.41
CA TYR A 125 -3.12 -8.41 10.84
C TYR A 125 -4.62 -8.23 11.10
N LYS A 126 -5.36 -9.33 11.29
CA LYS A 126 -6.81 -9.26 11.48
C LYS A 126 -7.20 -8.57 12.78
N SER A 127 -6.40 -8.68 13.83
CA SER A 127 -6.70 -8.00 15.08
C SER A 127 -6.66 -6.49 14.92
N LYS A 128 -5.74 -5.97 14.15
CA LYS A 128 -5.67 -4.53 13.81
C LYS A 128 -6.85 -4.11 12.96
N TRP A 129 -7.18 -4.91 11.95
CA TRP A 129 -8.33 -4.65 11.07
C TRP A 129 -9.63 -4.61 11.84
N LEU A 130 -9.87 -5.63 12.69
CA LEU A 130 -11.11 -5.72 13.45
C LEU A 130 -11.26 -4.57 14.47
N SER A 131 -10.15 -4.05 15.00
CA SER A 131 -10.19 -2.95 15.97
C SER A 131 -10.63 -1.63 15.33
N ILE A 132 -10.49 -1.49 14.01
CA ILE A 132 -10.86 -0.27 13.26
C ILE A 132 -12.21 -0.45 12.57
N LYS A 133 -12.45 -1.62 12.03
CA LYS A 133 -13.68 -1.91 11.31
C LYS A 133 -14.88 -2.00 12.24
#